data_c4da35095de480f9db1f0437db02298e
#
_entry.id   c4da35095de480f9db1f0437db02298e
#
_cell.length_a   1.000
_cell.length_b   1.000
_cell.length_c   1.000
_cell.angle_alpha   90.00
_cell.angle_beta   90.00
_cell.angle_gamma   90.00
#
_symmetry.space_group_name_H-M   'P 1'
#
loop_
_entity.id
_entity.type
_entity.pdbx_description
1 polymer ?
#
loop_
_entity_poly.entity_id
_entity_poly.type
_entity_poly.pdbx_seq_one_letter_code
_entity_poly.pdbx_strand_id
1 'polypeptide(L)'
;MQPALLDTSVYITALRAGSDALGTLRRLAPQAPLWLSAVVLEELYAGISRRDRRVVERLERDFERAQRILVPNLNDWSQAGQVLARLAAEYDYEEIGRGRLTNDARIAMSAGRQGIVVITANQRDFAKIARFRNFRFELTAV
;
A
#
# COMPACT_ATOMS: atom_id res chain seq x y z
N MET A 1 15.84 -12.65 -1.18
CA MET A 1 15.39 -11.26 -1.36
C MET A 1 13.99 -11.08 -0.76
N GLN A 2 13.83 -10.00 -0.04
CA GLN A 2 12.58 -9.73 0.64
C GLN A 2 11.54 -9.19 -0.35
N PRO A 3 10.36 -9.80 -0.45
CA PRO A 3 9.31 -9.22 -1.28
C PRO A 3 8.80 -7.90 -0.68
N ALA A 4 8.39 -7.01 -1.56
CA ALA A 4 7.94 -5.68 -1.16
C ALA A 4 6.72 -5.25 -1.96
N LEU A 5 5.92 -4.36 -1.38
CA LEU A 5 4.86 -3.66 -2.09
C LEU A 5 4.98 -2.16 -1.84
N LEU A 6 4.53 -1.38 -2.79
CA LEU A 6 4.50 0.06 -2.67
C LEU A 6 3.09 0.48 -2.29
N ASP A 7 2.97 1.39 -1.33
CA ASP A 7 1.64 1.92 -1.00
C ASP A 7 1.20 2.96 -2.03
N THR A 8 -0.02 3.42 -1.90
CA THR A 8 -0.64 4.35 -2.84
C THR A 8 0.15 5.65 -2.96
N SER A 9 0.72 6.16 -1.86
CA SER A 9 1.44 7.42 -1.87
C SER A 9 2.65 7.40 -2.82
N VAL A 10 3.34 6.27 -2.90
CA VAL A 10 4.50 6.10 -3.79
C VAL A 10 4.06 6.14 -5.26
N TYR A 11 2.98 5.40 -5.59
CA TYR A 11 2.45 5.39 -6.95
C TYR A 11 1.97 6.77 -7.38
N ILE A 12 1.24 7.48 -6.53
CA ILE A 12 0.71 8.82 -6.85
C ILE A 12 1.85 9.79 -7.11
N THR A 13 2.89 9.77 -6.29
CA THR A 13 4.06 10.62 -6.50
C THR A 13 4.70 10.35 -7.85
N ALA A 14 4.87 9.07 -8.22
CA ALA A 14 5.45 8.70 -9.51
C ALA A 14 4.57 9.16 -10.68
N LEU A 15 3.25 8.98 -10.58
CA LEU A 15 2.32 9.39 -11.63
C LEU A 15 2.31 10.91 -11.81
N ARG A 16 2.35 11.67 -10.72
CA ARG A 16 2.38 13.14 -10.75
C ARG A 16 3.66 13.68 -11.34
N ALA A 17 4.76 12.97 -11.18
CA ALA A 17 6.04 13.38 -11.77
C ALA A 17 6.06 13.23 -13.30
N GLY A 18 5.06 12.57 -13.89
CA GLY A 18 4.97 12.37 -15.32
C GLY A 18 6.04 11.45 -15.89
N SER A 19 6.78 10.79 -15.03
CA SER A 19 7.81 9.85 -15.43
C SER A 19 7.23 8.47 -15.72
N ASP A 20 8.02 7.61 -16.36
CA ASP A 20 7.68 6.20 -16.51
C ASP A 20 7.50 5.57 -15.12
N ALA A 21 6.26 5.26 -14.77
CA ALA A 21 5.95 4.69 -13.46
C ALA A 21 6.70 3.38 -13.21
N LEU A 22 6.82 2.53 -14.23
CA LEU A 22 7.56 1.26 -14.12
C LEU A 22 9.05 1.49 -13.87
N GLY A 23 9.64 2.46 -14.55
CA GLY A 23 11.04 2.83 -14.32
C GLY A 23 11.27 3.35 -12.91
N THR A 24 10.34 4.16 -12.42
CA THR A 24 10.39 4.67 -11.04
C THR A 24 10.30 3.52 -10.03
N LEU A 25 9.39 2.57 -10.24
CA LEU A 25 9.25 1.40 -9.38
C LEU A 25 10.53 0.56 -9.34
N ARG A 26 11.14 0.35 -10.49
CA ARG A 26 12.39 -0.42 -10.58
C ARG A 26 13.53 0.28 -9.84
N ARG A 27 13.57 1.60 -9.86
CA ARG A 27 14.58 2.36 -9.13
C ARG A 27 14.38 2.31 -7.62
N LEU A 28 13.12 2.26 -7.18
CA LEU A 28 12.79 2.22 -5.75
C LEU A 28 13.10 0.86 -5.12
N ALA A 29 12.87 -0.22 -5.88
CA ALA A 29 13.10 -1.57 -5.36
C ALA A 29 13.63 -2.47 -6.49
N PRO A 30 14.83 -2.20 -7.02
CA PRO A 30 15.31 -2.85 -8.24
C PRO A 30 15.54 -4.36 -8.09
N GLN A 31 15.77 -4.86 -6.91
CA GLN A 31 16.10 -6.26 -6.66
C GLN A 31 15.05 -7.02 -5.86
N ALA A 32 14.02 -6.35 -5.38
CA ALA A 32 12.97 -7.00 -4.62
C ALA A 32 11.86 -7.50 -5.54
N PRO A 33 11.29 -8.69 -5.30
CA PRO A 33 10.05 -9.08 -5.98
C PRO A 33 8.94 -8.13 -5.55
N LEU A 34 8.38 -7.38 -6.49
CA LEU A 34 7.32 -6.43 -6.20
C LEU A 34 5.96 -7.11 -6.29
N TRP A 35 5.09 -6.73 -5.36
CA TRP A 35 3.69 -7.13 -5.31
C TRP A 35 2.81 -5.90 -5.43
N LEU A 36 1.63 -6.06 -6.01
CA LEU A 36 0.61 -5.02 -6.05
C LEU A 36 -0.50 -5.38 -5.07
N SER A 37 -0.78 -4.48 -4.12
CA SER A 37 -1.92 -4.67 -3.22
C SER A 37 -3.22 -4.36 -3.94
N ALA A 38 -4.22 -5.22 -3.80
CA ALA A 38 -5.56 -4.96 -4.33
C ALA A 38 -6.19 -3.70 -3.71
N VAL A 39 -5.85 -3.39 -2.46
CA VAL A 39 -6.31 -2.16 -1.80
C VAL A 39 -5.71 -0.94 -2.47
N VAL A 40 -4.40 -0.99 -2.77
CA VAL A 40 -3.71 0.08 -3.50
C VAL A 40 -4.32 0.25 -4.89
N LEU A 41 -4.61 -0.85 -5.58
CA LEU A 41 -5.22 -0.82 -6.90
C LEU A 41 -6.57 -0.10 -6.88
N GLU A 42 -7.41 -0.41 -5.89
CA GLU A 42 -8.69 0.27 -5.71
C GLU A 42 -8.50 1.79 -5.53
N GLU A 43 -7.57 2.17 -4.66
CA GLU A 43 -7.30 3.59 -4.41
C GLU A 43 -6.76 4.31 -5.65
N LEU A 44 -5.93 3.63 -6.43
CA LEU A 44 -5.39 4.19 -7.67
C LEU A 44 -6.52 4.46 -8.66
N TYR A 45 -7.39 3.48 -8.91
CA TYR A 45 -8.52 3.68 -9.82
C TYR A 45 -9.46 4.79 -9.34
N ALA A 46 -9.70 4.88 -8.05
CA ALA A 46 -10.59 5.89 -7.49
C ALA A 46 -10.04 7.31 -7.54
N GLY A 47 -8.71 7.46 -7.45
CA GLY A 47 -8.07 8.76 -7.27
C GLY A 47 -7.29 9.32 -8.44
N ILE A 48 -7.09 8.56 -9.52
CA ILE A 48 -6.27 9.01 -10.64
C ILE A 48 -7.08 9.81 -11.68
N SER A 49 -6.37 10.61 -12.48
CA SER A 49 -6.95 11.28 -13.63
C SER A 49 -7.19 10.29 -14.77
N ARG A 50 -8.04 10.67 -15.73
CA ARG A 50 -8.27 9.88 -16.95
C ARG A 50 -6.99 9.58 -17.70
N ARG A 51 -6.06 10.53 -17.70
CA ARG A 51 -4.78 10.40 -18.39
C ARG A 51 -3.97 9.21 -17.87
N ASP A 52 -4.03 8.96 -16.56
CA ASP A 52 -3.19 7.95 -15.92
C ASP A 52 -3.87 6.57 -15.87
N ARG A 53 -5.13 6.48 -16.28
CA ARG A 53 -5.89 5.22 -16.20
C ARG A 53 -5.22 4.07 -16.93
N ARG A 54 -4.68 4.33 -18.13
CA ARG A 54 -4.01 3.28 -18.92
C ARG A 54 -2.77 2.74 -18.23
N VAL A 55 -2.06 3.59 -17.51
CA VAL A 55 -0.88 3.17 -16.74
C VAL A 55 -1.29 2.21 -15.63
N VAL A 56 -2.36 2.53 -14.92
CA VAL A 56 -2.87 1.66 -13.84
C VAL A 56 -3.39 0.33 -14.40
N GLU A 57 -4.11 0.36 -15.53
CA GLU A 57 -4.59 -0.85 -16.19
C GLU A 57 -3.42 -1.76 -16.60
N ARG A 58 -2.32 -1.18 -17.05
CA ARG A 58 -1.12 -1.93 -17.41
C ARG A 58 -0.45 -2.53 -16.17
N LEU A 59 -0.36 -1.75 -15.09
CA LEU A 59 0.16 -2.26 -13.81
C LEU A 59 -0.64 -3.48 -13.35
N GLU A 60 -1.96 -3.37 -13.37
CA GLU A 60 -2.82 -4.48 -12.97
C GLU A 60 -2.55 -5.73 -13.81
N ARG A 61 -2.51 -5.59 -15.13
CA ARG A 61 -2.25 -6.73 -16.01
C ARG A 61 -0.90 -7.37 -15.76
N ASP A 62 0.14 -6.55 -15.58
CA ASP A 62 1.49 -7.06 -15.40
C ASP A 62 1.62 -7.84 -14.09
N PHE A 63 1.08 -7.30 -13.00
CA PHE A 63 1.12 -8.00 -11.71
C PHE A 63 0.21 -9.22 -11.69
N GLU A 64 -0.94 -9.17 -12.36
CA GLU A 64 -1.83 -10.32 -12.48
C GLU A 64 -1.16 -11.45 -13.23
N ARG A 65 -0.51 -11.16 -14.36
CA ARG A 65 0.25 -12.17 -15.14
C ARG A 65 1.38 -12.76 -14.32
N ALA A 66 2.06 -11.96 -13.50
CA ALA A 66 3.13 -12.42 -12.63
C ALA A 66 2.60 -13.17 -11.41
N GLN A 67 1.28 -13.20 -11.19
CA GLN A 67 0.64 -13.78 -10.00
C GLN A 67 1.15 -13.14 -8.71
N ARG A 68 1.29 -11.81 -8.74
CA ARG A 68 1.78 -11.03 -7.62
C ARG A 68 0.81 -9.91 -7.22
N ILE A 69 -0.47 -10.23 -7.17
CA ILE A 69 -1.47 -9.33 -6.59
C ILE A 69 -1.82 -9.87 -5.20
N LEU A 70 -1.64 -9.01 -4.20
CA LEU A 70 -1.94 -9.33 -2.81
C LEU A 70 -3.37 -8.93 -2.50
N VAL A 71 -4.23 -9.91 -2.23
CA VAL A 71 -5.63 -9.69 -1.87
C VAL A 71 -5.81 -10.01 -0.39
N PRO A 72 -6.37 -9.10 0.42
CA PRO A 72 -6.65 -9.40 1.82
C PRO A 72 -7.60 -10.57 1.97
N ASN A 73 -7.31 -11.45 2.93
CA ASN A 73 -8.22 -12.54 3.28
C ASN A 73 -9.11 -12.11 4.46
N LEU A 74 -10.04 -12.98 4.86
CA LEU A 74 -10.97 -12.67 5.94
C LEU A 74 -10.24 -12.28 7.23
N ASN A 75 -9.18 -12.98 7.57
CA ASN A 75 -8.42 -12.68 8.79
C ASN A 75 -7.75 -11.30 8.70
N ASP A 76 -7.27 -10.92 7.52
CA ASP A 76 -6.69 -9.59 7.31
C ASP A 76 -7.73 -8.49 7.55
N TRP A 77 -8.94 -8.67 7.03
CA TRP A 77 -10.04 -7.73 7.26
C TRP A 77 -10.38 -7.63 8.74
N SER A 78 -10.47 -8.78 9.43
CA SER A 78 -10.78 -8.84 10.86
C SER A 78 -9.71 -8.12 11.69
N GLN A 79 -8.45 -8.38 11.41
CA GLN A 79 -7.35 -7.73 12.13
C GLN A 79 -7.27 -6.24 11.85
N ALA A 80 -7.51 -5.83 10.61
CA ALA A 80 -7.56 -4.41 10.25
C ALA A 80 -8.63 -3.69 11.07
N GLY A 81 -9.81 -4.30 11.21
CA GLY A 81 -10.89 -3.74 12.04
C GLY A 81 -10.49 -3.61 13.50
N GLN A 82 -9.82 -4.61 14.05
CA GLN A 82 -9.35 -4.59 15.44
C GLN A 82 -8.31 -3.49 15.68
N VAL A 83 -7.37 -3.32 14.74
CA VAL A 83 -6.37 -2.25 14.80
C VAL A 83 -7.06 -0.88 14.75
N LEU A 84 -8.02 -0.72 13.85
CA LEU A 84 -8.75 0.54 13.72
C LEU A 84 -9.52 0.90 14.97
N ALA A 85 -10.09 -0.09 15.65
CA ALA A 85 -10.79 0.13 16.92
C ALA A 85 -9.83 0.64 18.01
N ARG A 86 -8.63 0.09 18.07
CA ARG A 86 -7.61 0.54 19.01
C ARG A 86 -7.10 1.94 18.69
N LEU A 87 -6.90 2.23 17.41
CA LEU A 87 -6.48 3.56 16.97
C LEU A 87 -7.54 4.61 17.29
N ALA A 88 -8.81 4.29 17.10
CA ALA A 88 -9.92 5.19 17.43
C ALA A 88 -10.01 5.48 18.93
N ALA A 89 -9.67 4.51 19.77
CA ALA A 89 -9.68 4.69 21.22
C ALA A 89 -8.50 5.53 21.71
N GLU A 90 -7.34 5.43 21.06
CA GLU A 90 -6.12 6.14 21.47
C GLU A 90 -5.97 7.50 20.79
N TYR A 91 -6.43 7.62 19.55
CA TYR A 91 -6.41 8.86 18.78
C TYR A 91 -7.82 9.24 18.39
N ASP A 92 -8.08 10.53 18.18
CA ASP A 92 -9.39 10.94 17.66
C ASP A 92 -9.53 10.42 16.24
N TYR A 93 -10.58 9.66 15.97
CA TYR A 93 -10.83 9.04 14.67
C TYR A 93 -10.93 10.08 13.55
N GLU A 94 -11.43 11.27 13.85
CA GLU A 94 -11.55 12.33 12.85
C GLU A 94 -10.21 12.96 12.50
N GLU A 95 -9.27 13.02 13.44
CA GLU A 95 -7.94 13.58 13.22
C GLU A 95 -7.07 12.70 12.31
N ILE A 96 -7.31 11.39 12.29
CA ILE A 96 -6.47 10.46 11.54
C ILE A 96 -7.02 10.15 10.15
N GLY A 97 -8.15 10.73 9.74
CA GLY A 97 -8.70 10.55 8.40
C GLY A 97 -9.24 9.15 8.15
N ARG A 98 -10.53 8.96 8.35
CA ARG A 98 -11.19 7.66 8.34
C ARG A 98 -10.83 6.74 7.18
N GLY A 99 -10.89 7.25 5.95
CA GLY A 99 -10.69 6.41 4.77
C GLY A 99 -9.24 5.97 4.58
N ARG A 100 -8.32 6.89 4.80
CA ARG A 100 -6.89 6.67 4.56
C ARG A 100 -6.32 5.62 5.51
N LEU A 101 -6.57 5.77 6.80
CA LEU A 101 -6.03 4.85 7.79
C LEU A 101 -6.66 3.47 7.69
N THR A 102 -7.94 3.41 7.29
CA THR A 102 -8.64 2.15 7.05
C THR A 102 -7.92 1.34 5.96
N ASN A 103 -7.58 1.98 4.84
CA ASN A 103 -6.90 1.31 3.76
C ASN A 103 -5.47 0.92 4.15
N ASP A 104 -4.76 1.78 4.87
CA ASP A 104 -3.42 1.49 5.35
C ASP A 104 -3.41 0.26 6.28
N ALA A 105 -4.42 0.14 7.15
CA ALA A 105 -4.55 -1.03 8.01
C ALA A 105 -4.76 -2.33 7.20
N ARG A 106 -5.56 -2.27 6.15
CA ARG A 106 -5.78 -3.42 5.26
C ARG A 106 -4.50 -3.82 4.54
N ILE A 107 -3.77 -2.84 4.04
CA ILE A 107 -2.48 -3.07 3.39
C ILE A 107 -1.50 -3.72 4.37
N ALA A 108 -1.36 -3.14 5.57
CA ALA A 108 -0.42 -3.61 6.58
C ALA A 108 -0.71 -5.05 7.03
N MET A 109 -1.99 -5.37 7.28
CA MET A 109 -2.35 -6.70 7.76
C MET A 109 -2.11 -7.77 6.69
N SER A 110 -2.49 -7.51 5.45
CA SER A 110 -2.26 -8.46 4.36
C SER A 110 -0.78 -8.63 4.05
N ALA A 111 -0.02 -7.54 4.05
CA ALA A 111 1.43 -7.59 3.84
C ALA A 111 2.13 -8.37 4.96
N GLY A 112 1.76 -8.12 6.21
CA GLY A 112 2.32 -8.82 7.36
C GLY A 112 2.09 -10.31 7.30
N ARG A 113 0.90 -10.73 6.89
CA ARG A 113 0.58 -12.17 6.75
C ARG A 113 1.49 -12.86 5.74
N GLN A 114 1.84 -12.18 4.65
CA GLN A 114 2.65 -12.75 3.58
C GLN A 114 4.15 -12.48 3.71
N GLY A 115 4.56 -11.78 4.77
CA GLY A 115 5.98 -11.44 4.92
C GLY A 115 6.48 -10.42 3.89
N ILE A 116 5.59 -9.55 3.41
CA ILE A 116 5.90 -8.53 2.41
C ILE A 116 6.16 -7.20 3.10
N VAL A 117 7.25 -6.52 2.73
CA VAL A 117 7.58 -5.21 3.28
C VAL A 117 6.76 -4.12 2.58
N VAL A 118 6.12 -3.25 3.35
CA VAL A 118 5.42 -2.09 2.79
C VAL A 118 6.40 -0.93 2.62
N ILE A 119 6.54 -0.43 1.41
CA ILE A 119 7.34 0.76 1.12
C ILE A 119 6.40 1.94 0.98
N THR A 120 6.63 2.98 1.79
CA THR A 120 5.71 4.11 1.89
C THR A 120 6.47 5.44 1.91
N ALA A 121 5.82 6.50 1.43
CA ALA A 121 6.26 7.87 1.65
C ALA A 121 5.62 8.46 2.92
N ASN A 122 4.69 7.74 3.55
CA ASN A 122 3.94 8.18 4.72
C ASN A 122 4.22 7.29 5.93
N GLN A 123 5.35 7.52 6.57
CA GLN A 123 5.78 6.75 7.74
C GLN A 123 4.81 6.88 8.93
N ARG A 124 4.21 8.05 9.09
CA ARG A 124 3.44 8.39 10.28
C ARG A 124 2.28 7.44 10.54
N ASP A 125 1.47 7.18 9.51
CA ASP A 125 0.28 6.34 9.67
C ASP A 125 0.65 4.87 9.86
N PHE A 126 1.63 4.38 9.12
CA PHE A 126 2.09 3.00 9.28
C PHE A 126 2.76 2.76 10.63
N ALA A 127 3.46 3.75 11.17
CA ALA A 127 4.05 3.65 12.50
C ALA A 127 2.97 3.49 13.59
N LYS A 128 1.84 4.18 13.45
CA LYS A 128 0.71 4.04 14.38
C LYS A 128 0.14 2.61 14.34
N ILE A 129 -0.04 2.07 13.15
CA ILE A 129 -0.54 0.70 12.98
C ILE A 129 0.43 -0.32 13.57
N ALA A 130 1.72 -0.11 13.38
CA ALA A 130 2.78 -1.02 13.83
C ALA A 130 2.83 -1.16 15.35
N ARG A 131 2.25 -0.21 16.11
CA ARG A 131 2.15 -0.32 17.56
C ARG A 131 1.26 -1.48 18.02
N PHE A 132 0.33 -1.92 17.19
CA PHE A 132 -0.70 -2.89 17.59
C PHE A 132 -0.56 -4.24 16.89
N ARG A 133 0.18 -4.32 15.77
CA ARG A 133 0.38 -5.56 15.02
C ARG A 133 1.74 -5.55 14.34
N ASN A 134 2.34 -6.71 14.23
CA ASN A 134 3.64 -6.86 13.58
C ASN A 134 3.49 -6.88 12.07
N PHE A 135 4.18 -5.97 11.41
CA PHE A 135 4.46 -5.98 9.99
C PHE A 135 5.68 -5.11 9.74
N ARG A 136 6.25 -5.19 8.55
CA ARG A 136 7.46 -4.44 8.23
C ARG A 136 7.13 -3.35 7.22
N PHE A 137 7.65 -2.16 7.48
CA PHE A 137 7.52 -1.05 6.53
C PHE A 137 8.83 -0.28 6.47
N GLU A 138 9.07 0.35 5.31
CA GLU A 138 10.25 1.16 5.09
C GLU A 138 9.83 2.47 4.42
N LEU A 139 10.52 3.54 4.78
CA LEU A 139 10.29 4.84 4.19
C LEU A 139 11.05 4.96 2.88
N THR A 140 10.36 5.39 1.82
CA THR A 140 11.03 5.71 0.57
C THR A 140 11.55 7.14 0.60
N ALA A 141 12.71 7.38 -0.03
CA ALA A 141 13.31 8.71 -0.14
C ALA A 141 12.68 9.58 -1.24
N VAL A 142 11.70 9.06 -1.96
CA VAL A 142 11.07 9.74 -3.11
C VAL A 142 9.87 10.55 -2.71
#